data_d71a770b4aef8f1f914c298fa9f036b3
#
_entry.id   d71a770b4aef8f1f914c298fa9f036b3
#
_cell.length_a   1.000
_cell.length_b   1.000
_cell.length_c   1.000
_cell.angle_alpha   90.00
_cell.angle_beta   90.00
_cell.angle_gamma   90.00
#
_symmetry.space_group_name_H-M   'P 1'
#
loop_
_entity.id
_entity.type
_entity.pdbx_description
1 polymer ?
#
loop_
_entity_poly.entity_id
_entity_poly.type
_entity_poly.pdbx_seq_one_letter_code
_entity_poly.pdbx_strand_id
1 'polypeptide(L)'
;MRPFLLGHRGARASRHIAENTLASFELCLQHGCDGFEFDVRRSADGEAVICHDATYNGMEIAKTPAKSLGLPTLGEVLQEFSPRAFLDIELKGTGLEQQTIAALLKHPPQKGYVVSSFLPDVLSRFHDLDASVPLGLLCEHRDQLPMESRAPRPAKLRAGGRARTPVAPPELSATWVIPRVDLLDQALVKEFHAVGRKIMVWTVNRAEKMRELSDWGVDAIISDETELVAHVVLGL
;
A
#
# COMPACT_ATOMS: atom_id res chain seq x y z
N MET A 1 -19.49 -8.53 -0.62
CA MET A 1 -18.49 -8.56 0.50
C MET A 1 -18.04 -7.14 0.65
N ARG A 2 -17.93 -6.59 1.89
CA ARG A 2 -17.42 -5.23 2.07
C ARG A 2 -15.90 -5.17 1.81
N PRO A 3 -15.36 -4.00 1.44
CA PRO A 3 -13.90 -3.83 1.34
C PRO A 3 -13.23 -3.92 2.72
N PHE A 4 -11.95 -4.29 2.74
CA PHE A 4 -11.08 -4.04 3.89
C PHE A 4 -10.89 -2.53 4.08
N LEU A 5 -10.94 -2.06 5.33
CA LEU A 5 -10.72 -0.67 5.69
C LEU A 5 -9.34 -0.52 6.31
N LEU A 6 -8.46 0.24 5.68
CA LEU A 6 -7.09 0.42 6.11
C LEU A 6 -6.81 1.89 6.39
N GLY A 7 -6.14 2.16 7.52
CA GLY A 7 -5.63 3.49 7.81
C GLY A 7 -4.33 3.76 7.04
N HIS A 8 -4.24 4.89 6.35
CA HIS A 8 -3.04 5.36 5.67
C HIS A 8 -2.00 5.80 6.70
N ARG A 9 -0.91 5.08 6.84
CA ARG A 9 0.11 5.27 7.89
C ARG A 9 -0.49 5.20 9.31
N GLY A 10 -1.52 4.36 9.49
CA GLY A 10 -2.37 4.30 10.66
C GLY A 10 -3.46 5.37 10.66
N ALA A 11 -3.79 5.95 11.82
CA ALA A 11 -4.80 7.00 11.97
C ALA A 11 -4.21 8.40 11.67
N ARG A 12 -3.81 8.63 10.42
CA ARG A 12 -3.05 9.80 9.97
C ARG A 12 -3.74 11.14 10.19
N ALA A 13 -5.07 11.20 10.09
CA ALA A 13 -5.82 12.43 10.33
C ALA A 13 -5.84 12.84 11.81
N SER A 14 -5.41 11.98 12.73
CA SER A 14 -5.30 12.33 14.15
C SER A 14 -4.27 13.43 14.38
N ARG A 15 -4.69 14.52 15.03
CA ARG A 15 -3.80 15.67 15.31
C ARG A 15 -2.83 15.44 16.47
N HIS A 16 -3.06 14.38 17.26
CA HIS A 16 -2.37 14.14 18.53
C HIS A 16 -1.42 12.94 18.48
N ILE A 17 -1.46 12.16 17.42
CA ILE A 17 -0.66 10.96 17.25
C ILE A 17 0.03 11.04 15.89
N ALA A 18 1.37 10.89 15.90
CA ALA A 18 2.16 10.92 14.67
C ALA A 18 1.84 9.70 13.80
N GLU A 19 1.79 9.90 12.48
CA GLU A 19 1.69 8.82 11.49
C GLU A 19 2.87 7.85 11.59
N ASN A 20 2.70 6.63 11.08
CA ASN A 20 3.76 5.63 11.06
C ASN A 20 4.33 5.30 12.46
N THR A 21 3.48 5.29 13.48
CA THR A 21 3.81 4.89 14.86
C THR A 21 2.90 3.77 15.35
N LEU A 22 3.37 2.96 16.31
CA LEU A 22 2.54 1.90 16.91
C LEU A 22 1.24 2.45 17.51
N ALA A 23 1.31 3.66 18.09
CA ALA A 23 0.12 4.35 18.62
C ALA A 23 -0.89 4.74 17.54
N SER A 24 -0.42 5.17 16.35
CA SER A 24 -1.27 5.48 15.19
C SER A 24 -1.94 4.22 14.65
N PHE A 25 -1.23 3.10 14.61
CA PHE A 25 -1.75 1.80 14.18
C PHE A 25 -2.81 1.28 15.15
N GLU A 26 -2.55 1.38 16.45
CA GLU A 26 -3.49 1.01 17.50
C GLU A 26 -4.79 1.83 17.41
N LEU A 27 -4.67 3.16 17.28
CA LEU A 27 -5.83 4.05 17.15
C LEU A 27 -6.66 3.71 15.89
N CYS A 28 -6.00 3.39 14.77
CA CYS A 28 -6.68 2.97 13.55
C CYS A 28 -7.57 1.74 13.79
N LEU A 29 -7.07 0.74 14.50
CA LEU A 29 -7.86 -0.45 14.86
C LEU A 29 -8.99 -0.13 15.84
N GLN A 30 -8.76 0.78 16.80
CA GLN A 30 -9.80 1.26 17.73
C GLN A 30 -10.94 1.99 17.01
N HIS A 31 -10.66 2.67 15.89
CA HIS A 31 -11.70 3.26 15.04
C HIS A 31 -12.50 2.22 14.24
N GLY A 32 -12.15 0.93 14.31
CA GLY A 32 -12.85 -0.18 13.65
C GLY A 32 -12.32 -0.52 12.25
N CYS A 33 -11.16 -0.02 11.87
CA CYS A 33 -10.48 -0.47 10.63
C CYS A 33 -10.00 -1.92 10.77
N ASP A 34 -9.92 -2.62 9.64
CA ASP A 34 -9.42 -4.02 9.58
C ASP A 34 -7.89 -4.10 9.70
N GLY A 35 -7.21 -2.98 9.43
CA GLY A 35 -5.77 -2.89 9.44
C GLY A 35 -5.27 -1.52 9.00
N PHE A 36 -4.03 -1.46 8.54
CA PHE A 36 -3.38 -0.22 8.14
C PHE A 36 -2.30 -0.46 7.08
N GLU A 37 -2.01 0.60 6.36
CA GLU A 37 -0.85 0.73 5.50
C GLU A 37 0.26 1.46 6.25
N PHE A 38 1.52 1.13 5.96
CA PHE A 38 2.70 1.79 6.52
C PHE A 38 3.93 1.67 5.63
N ASP A 39 4.83 2.65 5.78
CA ASP A 39 5.98 2.87 4.92
C ASP A 39 7.27 2.31 5.52
N VAL A 40 8.00 1.50 4.75
CA VAL A 40 9.25 0.86 5.18
C VAL A 40 10.44 1.41 4.40
N ARG A 41 11.47 1.85 5.14
CA ARG A 41 12.75 2.33 4.61
C ARG A 41 13.93 1.60 5.23
N ARG A 42 15.03 1.61 4.50
CA ARG A 42 16.29 1.01 4.93
C ARG A 42 17.19 2.05 5.60
N SER A 43 17.59 1.80 6.84
CA SER A 43 18.58 2.60 7.57
C SER A 43 20.01 2.33 7.11
N ALA A 44 20.98 3.11 7.61
CA ALA A 44 22.41 2.96 7.26
C ALA A 44 22.98 1.60 7.64
N ASP A 45 22.53 1.04 8.76
CA ASP A 45 22.92 -0.29 9.27
C ASP A 45 22.08 -1.46 8.72
N GLY A 46 21.19 -1.15 7.76
CA GLY A 46 20.40 -2.15 7.04
C GLY A 46 19.09 -2.54 7.70
N GLU A 47 18.70 -1.90 8.81
CA GLU A 47 17.44 -2.18 9.49
C GLU A 47 16.24 -1.61 8.73
N ALA A 48 15.12 -2.32 8.76
CA ALA A 48 13.84 -1.89 8.19
C ALA A 48 13.10 -1.01 9.21
N VAL A 49 13.09 0.31 8.99
CA VAL A 49 12.46 1.31 9.86
C VAL A 49 11.20 1.88 9.22
N ILE A 50 10.25 2.32 10.05
CA ILE A 50 8.94 2.79 9.60
C ILE A 50 8.96 4.31 9.45
N CYS A 51 8.95 4.79 8.20
CA CYS A 51 8.92 6.22 7.88
C CYS A 51 8.56 6.46 6.41
N HIS A 52 7.68 7.42 6.14
CA HIS A 52 7.34 7.81 4.77
C HIS A 52 8.47 8.57 4.07
N ASP A 53 9.02 9.61 4.72
CA ASP A 53 10.01 10.49 4.09
C ASP A 53 11.42 9.89 4.12
N ALA A 54 12.27 10.29 3.19
CA ALA A 54 13.67 9.89 3.18
C ALA A 54 14.49 10.52 4.30
N THR A 55 13.92 11.51 4.98
CA THR A 55 14.52 12.22 6.12
C THR A 55 13.57 12.21 7.31
N TYR A 56 14.14 12.11 8.51
CA TYR A 56 13.42 12.21 9.77
C TYR A 56 14.18 13.11 10.73
N ASN A 57 13.53 14.15 11.26
CA ASN A 57 14.16 15.16 12.15
C ASN A 57 15.49 15.72 11.59
N GLY A 58 15.55 15.98 10.28
CA GLY A 58 16.75 16.48 9.60
C GLY A 58 17.84 15.43 9.33
N MET A 59 17.63 14.17 9.70
CA MET A 59 18.56 13.08 9.46
C MET A 59 18.10 12.28 8.22
N GLU A 60 19.02 12.00 7.27
CA GLU A 60 18.76 11.09 6.17
C GLU A 60 18.73 9.65 6.67
N ILE A 61 17.60 8.94 6.49
CA ILE A 61 17.40 7.57 6.98
C ILE A 61 18.48 6.63 6.44
N ALA A 62 18.76 6.68 5.16
CA ALA A 62 19.75 5.80 4.51
C ALA A 62 21.21 6.04 4.98
N LYS A 63 21.47 7.14 5.68
CA LYS A 63 22.81 7.50 6.23
C LYS A 63 22.87 7.44 7.75
N THR A 64 21.78 7.12 8.44
CA THR A 64 21.67 7.13 9.90
C THR A 64 21.35 5.73 10.41
N PRO A 65 22.07 5.20 11.42
CA PRO A 65 21.73 3.93 12.05
C PRO A 65 20.33 3.97 12.70
N ALA A 66 19.58 2.86 12.63
CA ALA A 66 18.20 2.77 13.12
C ALA A 66 18.05 3.22 14.57
N LYS A 67 18.98 2.83 15.45
CA LYS A 67 18.98 3.23 16.87
C LYS A 67 18.99 4.75 17.07
N SER A 68 19.67 5.49 16.19
CA SER A 68 19.76 6.95 16.26
C SER A 68 18.51 7.65 15.74
N LEU A 69 17.72 6.98 14.89
CA LEU A 69 16.47 7.50 14.38
C LEU A 69 15.34 7.42 15.41
N GLY A 70 15.33 6.40 16.27
CA GLY A 70 14.27 6.18 17.26
C GLY A 70 12.90 5.89 16.63
N LEU A 71 12.88 5.42 15.38
CA LEU A 71 11.68 5.04 14.65
C LEU A 71 11.29 3.58 14.98
N PRO A 72 9.99 3.21 14.89
CA PRO A 72 9.60 1.81 14.93
C PRO A 72 10.28 1.01 13.82
N THR A 73 10.52 -0.27 14.08
CA THR A 73 11.04 -1.21 13.09
C THR A 73 9.92 -2.09 12.51
N LEU A 74 10.15 -2.66 11.33
CA LEU A 74 9.25 -3.65 10.74
C LEU A 74 9.01 -4.83 11.69
N GLY A 75 10.06 -5.28 12.38
CA GLY A 75 9.97 -6.37 13.36
C GLY A 75 9.02 -6.06 14.51
N GLU A 76 9.07 -4.85 15.06
CA GLU A 76 8.16 -4.40 16.14
C GLU A 76 6.71 -4.32 15.65
N VAL A 77 6.47 -3.75 14.45
CA VAL A 77 5.12 -3.69 13.88
C VAL A 77 4.54 -5.08 13.64
N LEU A 78 5.31 -6.00 13.04
CA LEU A 78 4.85 -7.36 12.80
C LEU A 78 4.61 -8.12 14.10
N GLN A 79 5.49 -8.00 15.10
CA GLN A 79 5.33 -8.64 16.40
C GLN A 79 4.02 -8.21 17.09
N GLU A 80 3.68 -6.93 17.01
CA GLU A 80 2.51 -6.34 17.70
C GLU A 80 1.20 -6.61 16.94
N PHE A 81 1.21 -6.46 15.61
CA PHE A 81 -0.03 -6.35 14.83
C PHE A 81 -0.36 -7.55 13.94
N SER A 82 0.60 -8.44 13.63
CA SER A 82 0.35 -9.63 12.79
C SER A 82 -0.82 -10.50 13.26
N PRO A 83 -1.10 -10.67 14.57
CA PRO A 83 -2.23 -11.50 15.01
C PRO A 83 -3.60 -10.86 14.74
N ARG A 84 -3.69 -9.52 14.57
CA ARG A 84 -4.96 -8.80 14.69
C ARG A 84 -5.29 -7.79 13.59
N ALA A 85 -4.34 -7.53 12.68
CA ALA A 85 -4.52 -6.56 11.61
C ALA A 85 -4.23 -7.14 10.23
N PHE A 86 -4.94 -6.63 9.19
CA PHE A 86 -4.49 -6.74 7.81
C PHE A 86 -3.41 -5.68 7.56
N LEU A 87 -2.29 -6.05 6.93
CA LEU A 87 -1.13 -5.19 6.78
C LEU A 87 -0.84 -4.89 5.30
N ASP A 88 -0.79 -3.62 4.92
CA ASP A 88 -0.20 -3.18 3.66
C ASP A 88 1.19 -2.59 3.94
N ILE A 89 2.22 -3.28 3.50
CA ILE A 89 3.63 -3.01 3.80
C ILE A 89 4.27 -2.36 2.57
N GLU A 90 4.29 -1.01 2.52
CA GLU A 90 4.89 -0.30 1.40
C GLU A 90 6.42 -0.22 1.54
N LEU A 91 7.16 -0.85 0.63
CA LEU A 91 8.60 -0.67 0.54
C LEU A 91 8.95 0.52 -0.37
N LYS A 92 9.66 1.51 0.21
CA LYS A 92 10.11 2.72 -0.48
C LYS A 92 11.39 2.53 -1.31
N GLY A 93 12.00 1.35 -1.27
CA GLY A 93 13.25 1.05 -2.00
C GLY A 93 13.61 -0.41 -1.95
N THR A 94 14.61 -0.79 -2.74
CA THR A 94 15.17 -2.14 -2.80
C THR A 94 16.14 -2.42 -1.65
N GLY A 95 16.43 -3.72 -1.41
CA GLY A 95 17.45 -4.18 -0.46
C GLY A 95 16.91 -4.56 0.92
N LEU A 96 15.58 -4.62 1.07
CA LEU A 96 14.90 -5.11 2.28
C LEU A 96 14.08 -6.39 2.02
N GLU A 97 14.09 -6.92 0.80
CA GLU A 97 13.19 -7.99 0.38
C GLU A 97 13.39 -9.25 1.23
N GLN A 98 14.63 -9.72 1.38
CA GLN A 98 14.95 -10.91 2.19
C GLN A 98 14.63 -10.71 3.68
N GLN A 99 14.96 -9.52 4.22
CA GLN A 99 14.68 -9.19 5.62
C GLN A 99 13.16 -9.15 5.87
N THR A 100 12.40 -8.58 4.93
CA THR A 100 10.92 -8.52 5.03
C THR A 100 10.33 -9.94 4.99
N ILE A 101 10.76 -10.81 4.08
CA ILE A 101 10.32 -12.21 4.03
C ILE A 101 10.65 -12.92 5.35
N ALA A 102 11.87 -12.77 5.86
CA ALA A 102 12.27 -13.38 7.12
C ALA A 102 11.42 -12.88 8.31
N ALA A 103 11.09 -11.58 8.35
CA ALA A 103 10.24 -11.01 9.37
C ALA A 103 8.79 -11.52 9.29
N LEU A 104 8.24 -11.65 8.07
CA LEU A 104 6.90 -12.21 7.83
C LEU A 104 6.82 -13.69 8.20
N LEU A 105 7.86 -14.48 7.96
CA LEU A 105 7.93 -15.88 8.38
C LEU A 105 8.01 -16.01 9.91
N LYS A 106 8.70 -15.09 10.58
CA LYS A 106 8.80 -15.07 12.04
C LYS A 106 7.50 -14.63 12.72
N HIS A 107 6.77 -13.69 12.13
CA HIS A 107 5.53 -13.12 12.65
C HIS A 107 4.45 -13.11 11.55
N PRO A 108 3.89 -14.28 11.18
CA PRO A 108 2.98 -14.39 10.04
C PRO A 108 1.66 -13.64 10.30
N PRO A 109 1.25 -12.69 9.43
CA PRO A 109 0.01 -11.95 9.60
C PRO A 109 -1.24 -12.84 9.44
N GLN A 110 -2.02 -12.98 10.50
CA GLN A 110 -3.17 -13.90 10.55
C GLN A 110 -4.42 -13.35 9.83
N LYS A 111 -4.50 -12.02 9.65
CA LYS A 111 -5.60 -11.37 8.92
C LYS A 111 -5.27 -11.14 7.43
N GLY A 112 -4.06 -11.51 7.02
CA GLY A 112 -3.54 -11.28 5.69
C GLY A 112 -2.64 -10.04 5.60
N TYR A 113 -1.94 -9.95 4.46
CA TYR A 113 -1.06 -8.83 4.18
C TYR A 113 -0.85 -8.67 2.68
N VAL A 114 -0.28 -7.54 2.29
CA VAL A 114 0.24 -7.24 0.96
C VAL A 114 1.60 -6.55 1.15
N VAL A 115 2.58 -6.90 0.33
CA VAL A 115 3.79 -6.09 0.18
C VAL A 115 3.60 -5.23 -1.05
N SER A 116 3.59 -3.92 -0.86
CA SER A 116 3.33 -2.96 -1.93
C SER A 116 4.53 -2.07 -2.24
N SER A 117 4.59 -1.55 -3.45
CA SER A 117 5.58 -0.56 -3.86
C SER A 117 5.16 0.17 -5.13
N PHE A 118 5.61 1.43 -5.28
CA PHE A 118 5.61 2.16 -6.57
C PHE A 118 6.71 1.67 -7.52
N LEU A 119 7.67 0.89 -7.02
CA LEU A 119 8.85 0.45 -7.75
C LEU A 119 8.67 -0.99 -8.24
N PRO A 120 8.47 -1.22 -9.55
CA PRO A 120 8.34 -2.58 -10.10
C PRO A 120 9.53 -3.49 -9.77
N ASP A 121 10.75 -2.94 -9.68
CA ASP A 121 11.96 -3.70 -9.34
C ASP A 121 11.89 -4.32 -7.94
N VAL A 122 11.27 -3.64 -6.96
CA VAL A 122 11.02 -4.19 -5.61
C VAL A 122 10.14 -5.42 -5.71
N LEU A 123 9.00 -5.30 -6.42
CA LEU A 123 8.04 -6.39 -6.57
C LEU A 123 8.62 -7.58 -7.33
N SER A 124 9.42 -7.33 -8.38
CA SER A 124 10.11 -8.39 -9.14
C SER A 124 11.08 -9.16 -8.24
N ARG A 125 11.85 -8.48 -7.40
CA ARG A 125 12.77 -9.12 -6.46
C ARG A 125 12.06 -9.97 -5.41
N PHE A 126 10.90 -9.51 -4.91
CA PHE A 126 10.08 -10.34 -4.02
C PHE A 126 9.61 -11.60 -4.73
N HIS A 127 9.10 -11.48 -5.95
CA HIS A 127 8.63 -12.61 -6.73
C HIS A 127 9.74 -13.64 -6.98
N ASP A 128 10.96 -13.18 -7.30
CA ASP A 128 12.12 -14.04 -7.53
C ASP A 128 12.56 -14.77 -6.25
N LEU A 129 12.40 -14.14 -5.08
CA LEU A 129 12.79 -14.73 -3.79
C LEU A 129 11.71 -15.65 -3.22
N ASP A 130 10.45 -15.25 -3.31
CA ASP A 130 9.28 -16.00 -2.83
C ASP A 130 8.02 -15.58 -3.57
N ALA A 131 7.62 -16.34 -4.57
CA ALA A 131 6.42 -16.09 -5.37
C ALA A 131 5.09 -16.24 -4.59
N SER A 132 5.12 -16.73 -3.35
CA SER A 132 3.93 -16.83 -2.49
C SER A 132 3.59 -15.53 -1.77
N VAL A 133 4.50 -14.55 -1.71
CA VAL A 133 4.25 -13.24 -1.13
C VAL A 133 3.19 -12.49 -1.94
N PRO A 134 2.07 -12.08 -1.35
CA PRO A 134 1.08 -11.27 -2.05
C PRO A 134 1.63 -9.88 -2.33
N LEU A 135 1.73 -9.53 -3.61
CA LEU A 135 2.34 -8.29 -4.08
C LEU A 135 1.29 -7.29 -4.56
N GLY A 136 1.52 -6.00 -4.31
CA GLY A 136 0.68 -4.88 -4.71
C GLY A 136 1.45 -3.82 -5.50
N LEU A 137 0.99 -3.51 -6.72
CA LEU A 137 1.55 -2.41 -7.51
C LEU A 137 0.81 -1.11 -7.19
N LEU A 138 1.50 -0.16 -6.58
CA LEU A 138 1.02 1.20 -6.35
C LEU A 138 1.09 2.00 -7.66
N CYS A 139 -0.01 2.67 -8.00
CA CYS A 139 -0.13 3.47 -9.22
C CYS A 139 -0.59 4.89 -8.88
N GLU A 140 0.27 5.88 -9.17
CA GLU A 140 -0.03 7.30 -9.02
C GLU A 140 -0.54 7.93 -10.33
N HIS A 141 -0.16 7.34 -11.46
CA HIS A 141 -0.51 7.82 -12.81
C HIS A 141 -1.12 6.70 -13.65
N ARG A 142 -1.96 7.08 -14.62
CA ARG A 142 -2.70 6.14 -15.44
C ARG A 142 -1.82 5.23 -16.33
N ASP A 143 -0.63 5.68 -16.68
CA ASP A 143 0.35 4.90 -17.46
C ASP A 143 1.06 3.81 -16.64
N GLN A 144 0.96 3.87 -15.31
CA GLN A 144 1.47 2.84 -14.39
C GLN A 144 0.49 1.68 -14.19
N LEU A 145 -0.80 1.86 -14.56
CA LEU A 145 -1.77 0.78 -14.46
C LEU A 145 -1.38 -0.40 -15.36
N PRO A 146 -1.55 -1.66 -14.91
CA PRO A 146 -1.22 -2.84 -15.70
C PRO A 146 -1.90 -2.83 -17.08
N MET A 147 -1.18 -3.28 -18.11
CA MET A 147 -1.59 -3.19 -19.52
C MET A 147 -2.87 -3.97 -19.86
N GLU A 148 -3.23 -4.96 -19.08
CA GLU A 148 -4.45 -5.78 -19.27
C GLU A 148 -5.73 -4.94 -19.19
N SER A 149 -5.66 -3.76 -18.56
CA SER A 149 -6.78 -2.80 -18.50
C SER A 149 -6.82 -1.82 -19.70
N ARG A 150 -5.88 -1.95 -20.65
CA ARG A 150 -5.83 -1.09 -21.82
C ARG A 150 -6.52 -1.76 -23.02
N ALA A 151 -7.86 -1.77 -23.04
CA ALA A 151 -8.55 -1.89 -24.32
C ALA A 151 -8.04 -0.76 -25.26
N PRO A 152 -7.68 -1.03 -26.53
CA PRO A 152 -7.17 -0.02 -27.42
C PRO A 152 -8.23 1.06 -27.62
N ARG A 153 -8.11 2.20 -26.95
CA ARG A 153 -8.90 3.40 -27.28
C ARG A 153 -8.41 3.92 -28.62
N PRO A 154 -9.32 4.29 -29.55
CA PRO A 154 -8.92 4.84 -30.84
C PRO A 154 -8.02 6.04 -30.61
N ALA A 155 -6.81 5.97 -31.19
CA ALA A 155 -5.80 6.99 -31.10
C ALA A 155 -6.32 8.33 -31.64
N LYS A 156 -6.60 9.31 -30.79
CA LYS A 156 -6.56 10.70 -31.22
C LYS A 156 -5.09 11.10 -31.27
N LEU A 157 -4.55 11.07 -32.48
CA LEU A 157 -3.21 11.60 -32.76
C LEU A 157 -3.08 13.03 -32.20
N ARG A 158 -2.21 13.23 -31.21
CA ARG A 158 -1.55 14.51 -31.00
C ARG A 158 -0.08 14.34 -31.36
N ALA A 159 0.32 15.05 -32.40
CA ALA A 159 1.70 15.10 -32.86
C ALA A 159 2.60 15.77 -31.82
N GLY A 160 3.79 15.22 -31.62
CA GLY A 160 4.92 15.88 -30.97
C GLY A 160 5.13 15.61 -29.50
N GLY A 161 5.54 14.39 -29.14
CA GLY A 161 6.12 14.07 -27.83
C GLY A 161 6.90 12.75 -27.96
N ARG A 162 8.15 12.74 -27.54
CA ARG A 162 8.93 11.49 -27.47
C ARG A 162 8.17 10.47 -26.60
N ALA A 163 7.75 9.38 -27.23
CA ALA A 163 7.16 8.25 -26.56
C ALA A 163 8.16 7.68 -25.54
N ARG A 164 7.94 7.92 -24.25
CA ARG A 164 8.47 7.04 -23.20
C ARG A 164 7.63 5.79 -23.25
N THR A 165 8.23 4.70 -23.62
CA THR A 165 7.61 3.38 -23.58
C THR A 165 7.17 3.11 -22.13
N PRO A 166 5.89 2.82 -21.86
CA PRO A 166 5.49 2.38 -20.53
C PRO A 166 6.05 0.98 -20.33
N VAL A 167 7.05 0.84 -19.47
CA VAL A 167 7.55 -0.46 -19.05
C VAL A 167 6.75 -0.85 -17.81
N ALA A 168 5.56 -1.41 -18.02
CA ALA A 168 5.05 -2.42 -17.12
C ALA A 168 5.54 -3.76 -17.69
N PRO A 169 6.40 -4.50 -17.01
CA PRO A 169 6.77 -5.84 -17.47
C PRO A 169 5.49 -6.68 -17.53
N PRO A 170 5.28 -7.47 -18.59
CA PRO A 170 4.05 -8.27 -18.80
C PRO A 170 3.84 -9.39 -17.77
N GLU A 171 4.71 -9.54 -16.79
CA GLU A 171 4.76 -10.67 -15.85
C GLU A 171 4.84 -10.25 -14.38
N LEU A 172 4.44 -9.03 -14.01
CA LEU A 172 4.35 -8.71 -12.60
C LEU A 172 3.19 -9.52 -12.02
N SER A 173 3.51 -10.57 -11.24
CA SER A 173 2.58 -11.43 -10.49
C SER A 173 1.89 -10.67 -9.34
N ALA A 174 1.81 -9.34 -9.41
CA ALA A 174 1.10 -8.55 -8.43
C ALA A 174 -0.37 -8.95 -8.41
N THR A 175 -0.80 -9.57 -7.32
CA THR A 175 -2.19 -9.97 -7.11
C THR A 175 -3.07 -8.77 -6.81
N TRP A 176 -2.49 -7.65 -6.35
CA TRP A 176 -3.18 -6.41 -6.06
C TRP A 176 -2.74 -5.28 -7.00
N VAL A 177 -3.70 -4.49 -7.46
CA VAL A 177 -3.48 -3.19 -8.09
C VAL A 177 -3.95 -2.13 -7.11
N ILE A 178 -3.07 -1.14 -6.82
CA ILE A 178 -3.32 -0.15 -5.78
C ILE A 178 -3.30 1.26 -6.40
N PRO A 179 -4.36 1.64 -7.14
CA PRO A 179 -4.43 2.92 -7.83
C PRO A 179 -4.79 4.06 -6.88
N ARG A 180 -4.31 5.27 -7.20
CA ARG A 180 -4.85 6.50 -6.64
C ARG A 180 -6.33 6.64 -7.02
N VAL A 181 -7.13 7.18 -6.10
CA VAL A 181 -8.60 7.22 -6.17
C VAL A 181 -9.17 7.85 -7.45
N ASP A 182 -8.48 8.83 -8.03
CA ASP A 182 -8.91 9.53 -9.26
C ASP A 182 -8.60 8.77 -10.56
N LEU A 183 -7.84 7.69 -10.49
CA LEU A 183 -7.53 6.84 -11.63
C LEU A 183 -8.59 5.77 -11.87
N LEU A 184 -9.46 5.52 -10.90
CA LEU A 184 -10.39 4.40 -10.90
C LEU A 184 -11.80 4.81 -11.32
N ASP A 185 -12.40 4.00 -12.18
CA ASP A 185 -13.82 4.00 -12.49
C ASP A 185 -14.39 2.58 -12.37
N GLN A 186 -15.72 2.44 -12.36
CA GLN A 186 -16.38 1.14 -12.19
C GLN A 186 -16.04 0.12 -13.30
N ALA A 187 -15.77 0.59 -14.52
CA ALA A 187 -15.42 -0.28 -15.63
C ALA A 187 -14.04 -0.92 -15.36
N LEU A 188 -13.09 -0.11 -14.90
CA LEU A 188 -11.74 -0.57 -14.57
C LEU A 188 -11.73 -1.56 -13.39
N VAL A 189 -12.60 -1.36 -12.37
CA VAL A 189 -12.79 -2.35 -11.30
C VAL A 189 -13.19 -3.71 -11.87
N LYS A 190 -14.19 -3.75 -12.77
CA LYS A 190 -14.64 -4.98 -13.40
C LYS A 190 -13.55 -5.61 -14.27
N GLU A 191 -12.77 -4.82 -14.99
CA GLU A 191 -11.66 -5.30 -15.81
C GLU A 191 -10.59 -5.99 -14.97
N PHE A 192 -10.14 -5.40 -13.86
CA PHE A 192 -9.17 -6.01 -12.97
C PHE A 192 -9.70 -7.30 -12.32
N HIS A 193 -10.94 -7.29 -11.83
CA HIS A 193 -11.55 -8.49 -11.27
C HIS A 193 -11.70 -9.62 -12.31
N ALA A 194 -12.00 -9.29 -13.57
CA ALA A 194 -12.12 -10.29 -14.64
C ALA A 194 -10.83 -11.06 -14.93
N VAL A 195 -9.66 -10.46 -14.61
CA VAL A 195 -8.34 -11.10 -14.70
C VAL A 195 -7.81 -11.60 -13.34
N GLY A 196 -8.67 -11.66 -12.32
CA GLY A 196 -8.34 -12.21 -11.00
C GLY A 196 -7.49 -11.29 -10.10
N ARG A 197 -7.34 -10.00 -10.43
CA ARG A 197 -6.65 -9.04 -9.60
C ARG A 197 -7.58 -8.44 -8.55
N LYS A 198 -7.04 -8.18 -7.37
CA LYS A 198 -7.71 -7.43 -6.30
C LYS A 198 -7.35 -5.95 -6.39
N ILE A 199 -8.23 -5.10 -5.87
CA ILE A 199 -8.10 -3.65 -5.94
C ILE A 199 -8.12 -3.05 -4.55
N MET A 200 -7.06 -2.30 -4.22
CA MET A 200 -6.96 -1.47 -3.02
C MET A 200 -6.80 -0.01 -3.46
N VAL A 201 -7.60 0.91 -2.93
CA VAL A 201 -7.67 2.29 -3.42
C VAL A 201 -7.13 3.27 -2.39
N TRP A 202 -6.25 4.19 -2.79
CA TRP A 202 -5.65 5.24 -1.94
C TRP A 202 -5.71 6.62 -2.58
N THR A 203 -5.68 7.74 -1.87
CA THR A 203 -6.15 7.88 -0.51
C THR A 203 -7.58 8.39 -0.56
N VAL A 204 -8.50 7.74 0.13
CA VAL A 204 -9.94 8.01 0.03
C VAL A 204 -10.43 8.69 1.31
N ASN A 205 -10.66 10.01 1.26
CA ASN A 205 -10.98 10.83 2.45
C ASN A 205 -12.38 11.46 2.40
N ARG A 206 -13.21 11.12 1.40
CA ARG A 206 -14.56 11.67 1.23
C ARG A 206 -15.61 10.59 1.34
N ALA A 207 -16.62 10.81 2.18
CA ALA A 207 -17.69 9.85 2.47
C ALA A 207 -18.44 9.36 1.22
N GLU A 208 -18.71 10.26 0.26
CA GLU A 208 -19.38 9.90 -0.99
C GLU A 208 -18.52 8.91 -1.80
N LYS A 209 -17.19 9.16 -1.85
CA LYS A 209 -16.28 8.30 -2.60
C LYS A 209 -16.08 6.95 -1.92
N MET A 210 -16.10 6.89 -0.59
CA MET A 210 -16.05 5.64 0.18
C MET A 210 -17.25 4.74 -0.15
N ARG A 211 -18.48 5.33 -0.19
CA ARG A 211 -19.70 4.59 -0.58
C ARG A 211 -19.62 4.12 -2.03
N GLU A 212 -19.29 5.03 -2.96
CA GLU A 212 -19.16 4.74 -4.39
C GLU A 212 -18.20 3.57 -4.65
N LEU A 213 -17.01 3.58 -4.05
CA LEU A 213 -16.01 2.52 -4.21
C LEU A 213 -16.48 1.20 -3.59
N SER A 214 -17.17 1.25 -2.44
CA SER A 214 -17.79 0.07 -1.82
C SER A 214 -18.86 -0.54 -2.74
N ASP A 215 -19.69 0.29 -3.38
CA ASP A 215 -20.71 -0.14 -4.34
C ASP A 215 -20.09 -0.70 -5.62
N TRP A 216 -18.94 -0.22 -6.05
CA TRP A 216 -18.18 -0.78 -7.18
C TRP A 216 -17.54 -2.13 -6.85
N GLY A 217 -17.42 -2.46 -5.55
CA GLY A 217 -16.91 -3.73 -5.07
C GLY A 217 -15.38 -3.79 -5.02
N VAL A 218 -14.69 -2.67 -4.75
CA VAL A 218 -13.23 -2.71 -4.48
C VAL A 218 -12.92 -3.59 -3.27
N ASP A 219 -11.74 -4.19 -3.22
CA ASP A 219 -11.38 -5.16 -2.18
C ASP A 219 -10.84 -4.49 -0.90
N ALA A 220 -10.23 -3.29 -1.04
CA ALA A 220 -9.77 -2.52 0.10
C ALA A 220 -9.78 -1.01 -0.16
N ILE A 221 -9.92 -0.22 0.90
CA ILE A 221 -9.88 1.25 0.90
C ILE A 221 -8.84 1.71 1.93
N ILE A 222 -7.88 2.53 1.50
CA ILE A 222 -6.90 3.20 2.36
C ILE A 222 -7.36 4.65 2.56
N SER A 223 -7.46 5.08 3.83
CA SER A 223 -7.94 6.41 4.21
C SER A 223 -7.08 7.05 5.30
N ASP A 224 -6.89 8.36 5.22
CA ASP A 224 -6.39 9.16 6.35
C ASP A 224 -7.45 9.26 7.46
N GLU A 225 -8.74 9.29 7.07
CA GLU A 225 -9.92 9.52 7.91
C GLU A 225 -10.48 8.18 8.42
N THR A 226 -9.73 7.52 9.32
CA THR A 226 -10.03 6.16 9.78
C THR A 226 -11.38 6.04 10.51
N GLU A 227 -11.74 7.01 11.32
CA GLU A 227 -13.04 7.06 11.99
C GLU A 227 -14.19 7.25 10.97
N LEU A 228 -14.00 8.16 10.00
CA LEU A 228 -15.00 8.41 8.97
C LEU A 228 -15.20 7.18 8.07
N VAL A 229 -14.14 6.50 7.62
CA VAL A 229 -14.27 5.34 6.73
C VAL A 229 -14.96 4.18 7.45
N ALA A 230 -14.66 3.95 8.72
CA ALA A 230 -15.34 2.94 9.53
C ALA A 230 -16.84 3.29 9.69
N HIS A 231 -17.15 4.53 10.07
CA HIS A 231 -18.55 4.98 10.19
C HIS A 231 -19.32 4.83 8.87
N VAL A 232 -18.76 5.27 7.75
CA VAL A 232 -19.43 5.28 6.43
C VAL A 232 -19.67 3.88 5.88
N VAL A 233 -18.70 2.98 6.03
CA VAL A 233 -18.74 1.64 5.40
C VAL A 233 -19.36 0.60 6.32
N LEU A 234 -19.18 0.70 7.64
CA LEU A 234 -19.73 -0.23 8.61
C LEU A 234 -21.10 0.19 9.13
N GLY A 235 -21.50 1.45 8.96
CA GLY A 235 -22.75 1.99 9.46
C GLY A 235 -22.77 2.17 10.99
N LEU A 236 -21.61 2.45 11.58
CA LEU A 236 -21.41 2.64 13.02
C LEU A 236 -21.86 4.04 13.48
#